data_8022c19a92e8378ce28f0bb90745cf36
#
_entry.id   8022c19a92e8378ce28f0bb90745cf36
#
_cell.length_a   1.000
_cell.length_b   1.000
_cell.length_c   1.000
_cell.angle_alpha   90.00
_cell.angle_beta   90.00
_cell.angle_gamma   90.00
#
_symmetry.space_group_name_H-M   'P 1'
#
loop_
_entity.id
_entity.type
_entity.pdbx_description
1 polymer ?
#
loop_
_entity_poly.entity_id
_entity_poly.type
_entity_poly.pdbx_seq_one_letter_code
_entity_poly.pdbx_strand_id
1 'polypeptide(L)'
;MTGQDLREAHSRQSVLREIILEHGFIADLLRLCWRRGVHDVEILRSEFDAGGYDLVVSRGDVTRHLQLKAKHVDGRRSSFAVGLRLAARPAGGVLCLVVTDDLEIDHYRWFGNGPDVPLPDITGMKVARHTKGDAEGTKAERPDHRLVPLSHFDKLRTIEEVAETLLGPLPSSGR
;
A
#
# COMPACT_ATOMS: atom_id res chain seq x y z
N MET A 1 -2.40 27.06 -9.41
CA MET A 1 -1.79 25.86 -9.99
C MET A 1 -2.83 25.19 -10.86
N THR A 2 -2.52 24.86 -12.10
CA THR A 2 -3.46 24.15 -12.99
C THR A 2 -3.43 22.64 -12.71
N GLY A 3 -4.46 21.90 -13.12
CA GLY A 3 -4.43 20.44 -12.97
C GLY A 3 -3.25 19.77 -13.70
N GLN A 4 -2.74 20.39 -14.77
CA GLN A 4 -1.55 19.92 -15.47
C GLN A 4 -0.28 20.11 -14.62
N ASP A 5 -0.17 21.21 -13.87
CA ASP A 5 0.96 21.48 -12.97
C ASP A 5 1.00 20.44 -11.84
N LEU A 6 -0.17 20.07 -11.30
CA LEU A 6 -0.29 19.04 -10.26
C LEU A 6 0.13 17.67 -10.79
N ARG A 7 -0.31 17.27 -11.98
CA ARG A 7 0.08 15.99 -12.61
C ARG A 7 1.58 15.89 -12.87
N GLU A 8 2.22 16.94 -13.29
CA GLU A 8 3.68 16.99 -13.45
C GLU A 8 4.38 16.85 -12.08
N ALA A 9 3.85 17.48 -11.04
CA ALA A 9 4.36 17.40 -9.69
C ALA A 9 4.34 15.95 -9.16
N HIS A 10 3.31 15.15 -9.47
CA HIS A 10 3.24 13.72 -9.11
C HIS A 10 4.45 12.90 -9.57
N SER A 11 5.03 13.25 -10.71
CA SER A 11 6.21 12.56 -11.24
C SER A 11 7.52 13.14 -10.71
N ARG A 12 7.61 14.48 -10.65
CA ARG A 12 8.85 15.18 -10.26
C ARG A 12 9.12 15.12 -8.75
N GLN A 13 8.05 15.08 -7.94
CA GLN A 13 8.09 15.11 -6.48
C GLN A 13 7.62 13.77 -5.88
N SER A 14 8.08 12.64 -6.46
CA SER A 14 7.60 11.32 -6.06
C SER A 14 7.83 11.02 -4.57
N VAL A 15 8.98 11.41 -4.02
CA VAL A 15 9.31 11.20 -2.60
C VAL A 15 8.36 12.00 -1.68
N LEU A 16 8.16 13.30 -1.99
CA LEU A 16 7.22 14.13 -1.22
C LEU A 16 5.80 13.60 -1.29
N ARG A 17 5.37 13.20 -2.50
CA ARG A 17 4.06 12.57 -2.70
C ARG A 17 3.88 11.32 -1.84
N GLU A 18 4.87 10.42 -1.82
CA GLU A 18 4.84 9.18 -1.02
C GLU A 18 4.72 9.49 0.47
N ILE A 19 5.46 10.48 0.97
CA ILE A 19 5.39 10.94 2.37
C ILE A 19 3.99 11.50 2.69
N ILE A 20 3.43 12.35 1.84
CA ILE A 20 2.10 12.94 2.04
C ILE A 20 1.04 11.84 2.11
N LEU A 21 1.07 10.88 1.17
CA LEU A 21 0.10 9.81 1.11
C LEU A 21 0.20 8.85 2.29
N GLU A 22 1.41 8.51 2.72
CA GLU A 22 1.63 7.67 3.89
C GLU A 22 1.07 8.34 5.16
N HIS A 23 1.43 9.62 5.39
CA HIS A 23 0.94 10.37 6.55
C HIS A 23 -0.58 10.58 6.51
N GLY A 24 -1.15 10.85 5.33
CA GLY A 24 -2.59 10.97 5.13
C GLY A 24 -3.32 9.68 5.50
N PHE A 25 -2.87 8.54 4.96
CA PHE A 25 -3.41 7.23 5.28
C PHE A 25 -3.33 6.92 6.78
N ILE A 26 -2.16 7.12 7.40
CA ILE A 26 -1.98 6.91 8.84
C ILE A 26 -2.95 7.77 9.65
N ALA A 27 -3.06 9.05 9.31
CA ALA A 27 -3.94 9.98 10.01
C ALA A 27 -5.41 9.55 9.91
N ASP A 28 -5.87 9.12 8.74
CA ASP A 28 -7.24 8.69 8.52
C ASP A 28 -7.55 7.38 9.26
N LEU A 29 -6.64 6.43 9.23
CA LEU A 29 -6.76 5.17 9.98
C LEU A 29 -6.85 5.45 11.49
N LEU A 30 -5.95 6.26 12.05
CA LEU A 30 -5.95 6.59 13.48
C LEU A 30 -7.18 7.41 13.89
N ARG A 31 -7.65 8.35 13.06
CA ARG A 31 -8.89 9.08 13.31
C ARG A 31 -10.12 8.16 13.33
N LEU A 32 -10.14 7.17 12.42
CA LEU A 32 -11.19 6.15 12.44
C LEU A 32 -11.15 5.35 13.74
N CYS A 33 -9.98 4.81 14.11
CA CYS A 33 -9.79 4.05 15.35
C CYS A 33 -10.23 4.88 16.56
N TRP A 34 -9.81 6.15 16.63
CA TRP A 34 -10.26 7.07 17.70
C TRP A 34 -11.77 7.20 17.77
N ARG A 35 -12.45 7.44 16.63
CA ARG A 35 -13.92 7.54 16.58
C ARG A 35 -14.66 6.24 16.99
N ARG A 36 -13.99 5.10 16.81
CA ARG A 36 -14.50 3.77 17.18
C ARG A 36 -14.10 3.33 18.59
N GLY A 37 -13.44 4.19 19.36
CA GLY A 37 -12.95 3.86 20.70
C GLY A 37 -11.86 2.80 20.72
N VAL A 38 -11.13 2.63 19.62
CA VAL A 38 -10.00 1.72 19.49
C VAL A 38 -8.73 2.52 19.73
N HIS A 39 -8.06 2.29 20.85
CA HIS A 39 -6.90 3.07 21.29
C HIS A 39 -5.62 2.24 21.42
N ASP A 40 -5.69 0.96 21.08
CA ASP A 40 -4.61 -0.02 21.14
C ASP A 40 -3.95 -0.30 19.78
N VAL A 41 -4.05 0.66 18.84
CA VAL A 41 -3.42 0.57 17.52
C VAL A 41 -2.01 1.15 17.58
N GLU A 42 -1.03 0.39 17.13
CA GLU A 42 0.35 0.82 16.96
C GLU A 42 0.72 0.88 15.49
N ILE A 43 1.48 1.89 15.10
CA ILE A 43 2.03 2.03 13.74
C ILE A 43 3.53 2.26 13.83
N LEU A 44 4.29 1.35 13.24
CA LEU A 44 5.74 1.44 13.13
C LEU A 44 6.12 1.67 11.67
N ARG A 45 7.03 2.60 11.44
CA ARG A 45 7.60 2.86 10.12
C ARG A 45 8.92 2.13 9.96
N SER A 46 9.15 1.56 8.79
CA SER A 46 10.46 1.00 8.45
C SER A 46 11.39 2.13 8.01
N GLU A 47 12.54 2.26 8.65
CA GLU A 47 13.56 3.25 8.24
C GLU A 47 14.21 2.89 6.89
N PHE A 48 14.26 1.60 6.57
CA PHE A 48 14.84 1.10 5.33
C PHE A 48 14.14 -0.18 4.87
N ASP A 49 14.08 -0.38 3.55
CA ASP A 49 13.37 -1.50 2.92
C ASP A 49 14.13 -2.84 3.03
N ALA A 50 14.30 -3.34 4.27
CA ALA A 50 14.88 -4.67 4.47
C ALA A 50 13.87 -5.80 4.33
N GLY A 51 12.61 -5.53 4.61
CA GLY A 51 11.53 -6.52 4.69
C GLY A 51 10.53 -6.48 3.54
N GLY A 52 10.63 -5.50 2.65
CA GLY A 52 9.68 -5.27 1.56
C GLY A 52 8.38 -4.62 2.02
N TYR A 53 8.35 -4.00 3.22
CA TYR A 53 7.21 -3.28 3.75
C TYR A 53 7.62 -1.88 4.24
N ASP A 54 6.68 -0.96 4.22
CA ASP A 54 6.86 0.43 4.63
C ASP A 54 6.37 0.65 6.06
N LEU A 55 5.28 -0.03 6.43
CA LEU A 55 4.61 0.09 7.74
C LEU A 55 4.39 -1.28 8.38
N VAL A 56 4.41 -1.28 9.70
CA VAL A 56 3.80 -2.34 10.52
C VAL A 56 2.64 -1.71 11.26
N VAL A 57 1.45 -2.31 11.15
CA VAL A 57 0.24 -1.89 11.86
C VAL A 57 -0.18 -3.04 12.75
N SER A 58 -0.36 -2.79 14.05
CA SER A 58 -0.80 -3.81 15.01
C SER A 58 -1.96 -3.32 15.86
N ARG A 59 -2.77 -4.29 16.32
CA ARG A 59 -3.85 -4.09 17.29
C ARG A 59 -4.10 -5.42 18.00
N GLY A 60 -3.95 -5.43 19.32
CA GLY A 60 -4.02 -6.67 20.09
C GLY A 60 -3.04 -7.70 19.53
N ASP A 61 -3.52 -8.90 19.20
CA ASP A 61 -2.70 -9.98 18.65
C ASP A 61 -2.50 -9.89 17.13
N VAL A 62 -3.19 -8.96 16.44
CA VAL A 62 -3.07 -8.78 14.99
C VAL A 62 -1.88 -7.89 14.66
N THR A 63 -1.00 -8.36 13.78
CA THR A 63 0.12 -7.58 13.25
C THR A 63 0.17 -7.69 11.73
N ARG A 64 0.29 -6.57 11.02
CA ARG A 64 0.34 -6.48 9.56
C ARG A 64 1.61 -5.80 9.07
N HIS A 65 2.28 -6.41 8.11
CA HIS A 65 3.40 -5.81 7.38
C HIS A 65 2.87 -5.25 6.06
N LEU A 66 2.79 -3.94 5.92
CA LEU A 66 2.18 -3.28 4.77
C LEU A 66 3.22 -2.68 3.84
N GLN A 67 3.13 -3.02 2.56
CA GLN A 67 3.76 -2.24 1.51
C GLN A 67 2.73 -1.26 0.94
N LEU A 68 3.04 0.02 0.97
CA LEU A 68 2.21 1.05 0.36
C LEU A 68 2.57 1.23 -1.12
N LYS A 69 1.57 1.40 -1.94
CA LYS A 69 1.69 1.76 -3.35
C LYS A 69 0.74 2.91 -3.64
N ALA A 70 1.05 3.69 -4.66
CA ALA A 70 0.16 4.75 -5.10
C ALA A 70 -0.09 4.69 -6.61
N LYS A 71 -1.30 5.03 -7.00
CA LYS A 71 -1.73 5.12 -8.39
C LYS A 71 -2.70 6.29 -8.54
N HIS A 72 -2.52 7.09 -9.58
CA HIS A 72 -3.52 8.09 -9.94
C HIS A 72 -4.81 7.43 -10.46
N VAL A 73 -5.98 8.04 -10.22
CA VAL A 73 -7.29 7.49 -10.67
C VAL A 73 -7.29 7.19 -12.17
N ASP A 74 -6.77 8.11 -13.00
CA ASP A 74 -6.65 7.97 -14.45
C ASP A 74 -5.36 7.25 -14.90
N GLY A 75 -4.51 6.81 -13.95
CA GLY A 75 -3.23 6.19 -14.26
C GLY A 75 -3.39 4.83 -14.92
N ARG A 76 -2.58 4.57 -15.96
CA ARG A 76 -2.63 3.32 -16.75
C ARG A 76 -1.90 2.13 -16.12
N ARG A 77 -1.35 2.29 -14.91
CA ARG A 77 -0.62 1.21 -14.24
C ARG A 77 -1.55 0.04 -13.96
N SER A 78 -1.19 -1.14 -14.46
CA SER A 78 -1.96 -2.38 -14.37
C SER A 78 -1.34 -3.43 -13.45
N SER A 79 -0.15 -3.18 -12.90
CA SER A 79 0.54 -4.10 -11.98
C SER A 79 1.50 -3.36 -11.06
N PHE A 80 1.83 -3.99 -9.94
CA PHE A 80 2.85 -3.52 -9.00
C PHE A 80 3.92 -4.57 -8.80
N ALA A 81 5.17 -4.12 -8.63
CA ALA A 81 6.26 -4.97 -8.19
C ALA A 81 6.15 -5.21 -6.68
N VAL A 82 6.04 -6.47 -6.28
CA VAL A 82 5.94 -6.93 -4.89
C VAL A 82 7.13 -7.82 -4.59
N GLY A 83 7.80 -7.58 -3.46
CA GLY A 83 8.98 -8.33 -3.05
C GLY A 83 8.63 -9.69 -2.45
N LEU A 84 9.40 -10.72 -2.77
CA LEU A 84 9.28 -12.05 -2.17
C LEU A 84 9.51 -12.02 -0.66
N ARG A 85 10.31 -11.06 -0.16
CA ARG A 85 10.52 -10.86 1.28
C ARG A 85 9.23 -10.48 2.01
N LEU A 86 8.35 -9.68 1.38
CA LEU A 86 7.04 -9.38 1.94
C LEU A 86 6.15 -10.62 1.96
N ALA A 87 6.19 -11.45 0.92
CA ALA A 87 5.44 -12.70 0.85
C ALA A 87 5.85 -13.71 1.93
N ALA A 88 7.09 -13.63 2.40
CA ALA A 88 7.59 -14.47 3.50
C ALA A 88 7.20 -13.95 4.90
N ARG A 89 6.54 -12.78 5.02
CA ARG A 89 6.06 -12.26 6.31
C ARG A 89 4.79 -12.99 6.74
N PRO A 90 4.59 -13.22 8.06
CA PRO A 90 3.41 -13.93 8.58
C PRO A 90 2.08 -13.31 8.14
N ALA A 91 2.04 -11.98 7.99
CA ALA A 91 0.84 -11.23 7.61
C ALA A 91 1.22 -10.05 6.70
N GLY A 92 1.87 -10.35 5.57
CA GLY A 92 2.20 -9.35 4.56
C GLY A 92 0.98 -8.89 3.78
N GLY A 93 1.01 -7.64 3.30
CA GLY A 93 -0.03 -7.08 2.46
C GLY A 93 0.44 -5.89 1.65
N VAL A 94 -0.19 -5.66 0.52
CA VAL A 94 0.04 -4.49 -0.33
C VAL A 94 -1.23 -3.65 -0.39
N LEU A 95 -1.14 -2.42 0.10
CA LEU A 95 -2.22 -1.45 0.04
C LEU A 95 -1.89 -0.39 -1.01
N CYS A 96 -2.69 -0.33 -2.07
CA CYS A 96 -2.56 0.70 -3.10
C CYS A 96 -3.57 1.81 -2.84
N LEU A 97 -3.07 3.02 -2.64
CA LEU A 97 -3.83 4.25 -2.53
C LEU A 97 -4.12 4.76 -3.95
N VAL A 98 -5.39 4.80 -4.35
CA VAL A 98 -5.79 5.38 -5.63
C VAL A 98 -6.17 6.84 -5.38
N VAL A 99 -5.45 7.76 -6.01
CA VAL A 99 -5.46 9.17 -5.62
C VAL A 99 -5.82 10.10 -6.76
N THR A 100 -6.36 11.26 -6.42
CA THR A 100 -6.65 12.38 -7.32
C THR A 100 -5.39 13.23 -7.59
N ASP A 101 -5.54 14.27 -8.42
CA ASP A 101 -4.48 15.25 -8.67
C ASP A 101 -4.05 15.99 -7.39
N ASP A 102 -4.97 16.21 -6.44
CA ASP A 102 -4.72 16.87 -5.15
C ASP A 102 -4.22 15.93 -4.04
N LEU A 103 -3.87 14.69 -4.39
CA LEU A 103 -3.43 13.64 -3.47
C LEU A 103 -4.51 13.19 -2.46
N GLU A 104 -5.77 13.49 -2.70
CA GLU A 104 -6.86 12.91 -1.94
C GLU A 104 -7.06 11.44 -2.33
N ILE A 105 -7.33 10.59 -1.36
CA ILE A 105 -7.53 9.16 -1.59
C ILE A 105 -8.98 8.94 -2.05
N ASP A 106 -9.16 8.53 -3.30
CA ASP A 106 -10.48 8.22 -3.89
C ASP A 106 -10.97 6.85 -3.43
N HIS A 107 -10.11 5.84 -3.47
CA HIS A 107 -10.37 4.50 -2.97
C HIS A 107 -9.06 3.74 -2.77
N TYR A 108 -9.16 2.52 -2.25
CA TYR A 108 -8.02 1.65 -1.99
C TYR A 108 -8.10 0.37 -2.82
N ARG A 109 -6.96 -0.26 -2.99
CA ARG A 109 -6.83 -1.60 -3.54
C ARG A 109 -5.98 -2.46 -2.61
N TRP A 110 -6.47 -3.61 -2.23
CA TRP A 110 -5.83 -4.53 -1.31
C TRP A 110 -5.37 -5.80 -2.00
N PHE A 111 -4.14 -6.20 -1.77
CA PHE A 111 -3.61 -7.51 -2.12
C PHE A 111 -2.99 -8.13 -0.87
N GLY A 112 -3.64 -9.16 -0.35
CA GLY A 112 -3.25 -9.88 0.87
C GLY A 112 -4.38 -10.78 1.32
N ASN A 113 -4.10 -11.60 2.30
CA ASN A 113 -5.08 -12.46 2.96
C ASN A 113 -5.64 -11.79 4.24
N GLY A 114 -6.42 -12.53 5.03
CA GLY A 114 -6.91 -12.10 6.33
C GLY A 114 -5.78 -11.83 7.35
N PRO A 115 -6.11 -11.34 8.55
CA PRO A 115 -5.17 -11.22 9.65
C PRO A 115 -4.41 -12.52 9.88
N ASP A 116 -3.12 -12.42 10.22
CA ASP A 116 -2.23 -13.54 10.54
C ASP A 116 -2.02 -14.59 9.42
N VAL A 117 -2.40 -14.23 8.19
CA VAL A 117 -2.19 -15.08 7.01
C VAL A 117 -1.21 -14.41 6.05
N PRO A 118 -0.16 -15.10 5.59
CA PRO A 118 0.79 -14.57 4.61
C PRO A 118 0.11 -14.13 3.31
N LEU A 119 0.81 -13.33 2.51
CA LEU A 119 0.39 -13.02 1.14
C LEU A 119 0.05 -14.28 0.36
N PRO A 120 -0.88 -14.20 -0.62
CA PRO A 120 -1.02 -15.23 -1.62
C PRO A 120 0.33 -15.53 -2.30
N ASP A 121 0.55 -16.78 -2.69
CA ASP A 121 1.79 -17.16 -3.38
C ASP A 121 1.96 -16.39 -4.69
N ILE A 122 3.05 -15.63 -4.78
CA ILE A 122 3.42 -14.85 -5.96
C ILE A 122 4.63 -15.44 -6.70
N THR A 123 5.20 -16.55 -6.24
CA THR A 123 6.45 -17.10 -6.80
C THR A 123 6.35 -17.43 -8.28
N GLY A 124 5.18 -17.91 -8.73
CA GLY A 124 4.88 -18.22 -10.14
C GLY A 124 4.57 -16.99 -11.02
N MET A 125 4.48 -15.79 -10.46
CA MET A 125 4.20 -14.59 -11.23
C MET A 125 5.44 -14.09 -11.98
N LYS A 126 5.21 -13.24 -12.99
CA LYS A 126 6.26 -12.66 -13.83
C LYS A 126 7.28 -11.88 -13.00
N VAL A 127 8.57 -12.11 -13.23
CA VAL A 127 9.66 -11.35 -12.60
C VAL A 127 9.56 -9.87 -12.99
N ALA A 128 9.72 -9.00 -12.00
CA ALA A 128 9.73 -7.56 -12.22
C ALA A 128 11.05 -7.11 -12.86
N ARG A 129 11.03 -5.97 -13.55
CA ARG A 129 12.23 -5.33 -14.11
C ARG A 129 12.37 -3.92 -13.57
N HIS A 130 13.57 -3.41 -13.56
CA HIS A 130 13.84 -2.02 -13.19
C HIS A 130 13.08 -1.05 -14.11
N THR A 131 12.66 0.09 -13.56
CA THR A 131 11.96 1.12 -14.35
C THR A 131 12.91 1.85 -15.29
N LYS A 132 14.15 2.06 -14.86
CA LYS A 132 15.23 2.65 -15.68
C LYS A 132 16.02 1.55 -16.34
N GLY A 133 16.32 1.71 -17.64
CA GLY A 133 17.28 0.89 -18.37
C GLY A 133 18.72 1.31 -18.07
N ASP A 134 19.67 0.45 -18.44
CA ASP A 134 21.09 0.79 -18.55
C ASP A 134 21.36 1.76 -19.72
N ALA A 135 22.63 1.98 -20.04
CA ALA A 135 23.04 2.86 -21.13
C ALA A 135 22.54 2.36 -22.50
N GLU A 136 22.32 1.06 -22.64
CA GLU A 136 21.80 0.39 -23.85
C GLU A 136 20.26 0.29 -23.84
N GLY A 137 19.58 0.84 -22.82
CA GLY A 137 18.13 0.81 -22.67
C GLY A 137 17.57 -0.53 -22.17
N THR A 138 18.41 -1.50 -21.84
CA THR A 138 18.00 -2.80 -21.31
C THR A 138 17.61 -2.67 -19.84
N LYS A 139 16.45 -3.21 -19.48
CA LYS A 139 15.95 -3.20 -18.10
C LYS A 139 16.32 -4.49 -17.40
N ALA A 140 17.27 -4.40 -16.44
CA ALA A 140 17.68 -5.53 -15.63
C ALA A 140 16.49 -6.11 -14.84
N GLU A 141 16.47 -7.41 -14.65
CA GLU A 141 15.49 -8.11 -13.85
C GLU A 141 15.71 -7.85 -12.35
N ARG A 142 14.60 -7.90 -11.60
CA ARG A 142 14.59 -7.86 -10.14
C ARG A 142 14.15 -9.25 -9.64
N PRO A 143 15.08 -10.21 -9.51
CA PRO A 143 14.75 -11.62 -9.25
C PRO A 143 13.91 -11.81 -7.97
N ASP A 144 14.09 -10.93 -6.98
CA ASP A 144 13.36 -10.96 -5.72
C ASP A 144 11.99 -10.25 -5.76
N HIS A 145 11.51 -9.83 -6.94
CA HIS A 145 10.22 -9.15 -7.09
C HIS A 145 9.37 -9.78 -8.18
N ARG A 146 8.07 -9.78 -7.93
CA ARG A 146 7.06 -10.26 -8.90
C ARG A 146 6.10 -9.15 -9.28
N LEU A 147 5.65 -9.16 -10.53
CA LEU A 147 4.60 -8.26 -11.02
C LEU A 147 3.24 -8.85 -10.67
N VAL A 148 2.58 -8.25 -9.68
CA VAL A 148 1.21 -8.62 -9.29
C VAL A 148 0.24 -7.74 -10.06
N PRO A 149 -0.63 -8.33 -10.92
CA PRO A 149 -1.64 -7.57 -11.65
C PRO A 149 -2.63 -6.91 -10.71
N LEU A 150 -3.09 -5.70 -11.07
CA LEU A 150 -4.07 -4.95 -10.28
C LEU A 150 -5.44 -5.65 -10.21
N SER A 151 -5.72 -6.56 -11.15
CA SER A 151 -6.91 -7.42 -11.13
C SER A 151 -6.94 -8.40 -9.95
N HIS A 152 -5.81 -8.66 -9.31
CA HIS A 152 -5.71 -9.50 -8.10
C HIS A 152 -5.95 -8.70 -6.81
N PHE A 153 -6.12 -7.39 -6.92
CA PHE A 153 -6.36 -6.53 -5.78
C PHE A 153 -7.86 -6.32 -5.59
N ASP A 154 -8.36 -6.59 -4.40
CA ASP A 154 -9.72 -6.26 -3.99
C ASP A 154 -9.89 -4.74 -3.94
N LYS A 155 -11.05 -4.25 -4.36
CA LYS A 155 -11.39 -2.84 -4.25
C LYS A 155 -12.04 -2.58 -2.89
N LEU A 156 -11.41 -1.72 -2.10
CA LEU A 156 -11.94 -1.19 -0.85
C LEU A 156 -12.30 0.28 -1.06
N ARG A 157 -13.48 0.69 -0.65
CA ARG A 157 -14.02 2.02 -0.96
C ARG A 157 -13.73 3.04 0.12
N THR A 158 -13.65 2.58 1.37
CA THR A 158 -13.56 3.44 2.54
C THR A 158 -12.42 3.04 3.46
N ILE A 159 -12.00 3.96 4.31
CA ILE A 159 -11.00 3.67 5.34
C ILE A 159 -11.52 2.66 6.37
N GLU A 160 -12.83 2.56 6.57
CA GLU A 160 -13.47 1.55 7.40
C GLU A 160 -13.22 0.14 6.84
N GLU A 161 -13.48 -0.08 5.55
CA GLU A 161 -13.22 -1.35 4.88
C GLU A 161 -11.73 -1.73 4.96
N VAL A 162 -10.83 -0.75 4.81
CA VAL A 162 -9.39 -0.96 4.98
C VAL A 162 -9.06 -1.37 6.42
N ALA A 163 -9.54 -0.64 7.40
CA ALA A 163 -9.25 -0.92 8.80
C ALA A 163 -9.74 -2.31 9.22
N GLU A 164 -10.95 -2.71 8.81
CA GLU A 164 -11.49 -4.05 9.08
C GLU A 164 -10.70 -5.15 8.36
N THR A 165 -10.23 -4.89 7.15
CA THR A 165 -9.37 -5.81 6.40
C THR A 165 -8.01 -6.00 7.07
N LEU A 166 -7.45 -4.94 7.64
CA LEU A 166 -6.14 -4.95 8.28
C LEU A 166 -6.17 -5.50 9.71
N LEU A 167 -7.14 -5.07 10.50
CA LEU A 167 -7.16 -5.21 11.96
C LEU A 167 -8.31 -6.10 12.48
N GLY A 168 -9.11 -6.65 11.56
CA GLY A 168 -10.34 -7.36 11.92
C GLY A 168 -11.49 -6.41 12.30
N PRO A 169 -12.63 -6.95 12.73
CA PRO A 169 -13.83 -6.16 13.03
C PRO A 169 -13.56 -5.04 14.03
N LEU A 170 -14.00 -3.84 13.69
CA LEU A 170 -13.97 -2.70 14.59
C LEU A 170 -15.27 -2.60 15.40
N PRO A 171 -15.24 -2.07 16.64
CA PRO A 171 -16.44 -1.77 17.37
C PRO A 171 -17.38 -0.87 16.59
N SER A 172 -18.69 -1.09 16.71
CA SER A 172 -19.68 -0.17 16.15
C SER A 172 -19.49 1.22 16.75
N SER A 173 -19.72 2.28 15.94
CA SER A 173 -19.69 3.64 16.48
C SER A 173 -20.72 3.73 17.60
N GLY A 174 -20.28 3.89 18.85
CA GLY A 174 -21.17 4.23 19.95
C GLY A 174 -21.89 5.54 19.61
N ARG A 175 -23.19 5.58 19.81
CA ARG A 175 -23.97 6.84 19.77
C ARG A 175 -23.68 7.67 20.98
#